data_8072c9dd1854e2f6184b2989eea5d6f5
#
_entry.id   8072c9dd1854e2f6184b2989eea5d6f5
#
_cell.length_a   1.000
_cell.length_b   1.000
_cell.length_c   1.000
_cell.angle_alpha   90.00
_cell.angle_beta   90.00
_cell.angle_gamma   90.00
#
_symmetry.space_group_name_H-M   'P 1'
#
loop_
_entity.id
_entity.type
_entity.pdbx_description
1 polymer ?
#
loop_
_entity_poly.entity_id
_entity_poly.type
_entity_poly.pdbx_seq_one_letter_code
_entity_poly.pdbx_strand_id
1 'polypeptide(L)'
;MNKSLIYLLGIFLSFIFINQARAVSDSTRVHKWYCLGTGSSEIPERSKTVNCDVAVIGAGMSGISAAVAAARQGADVVLINDRPVLGGNASSEIRVTVNGVQTLKAKNPVERETGIIEEILLENKKYNPQESYPIWDHVLYDYVVRQPNLRLMLNTQAIKAIMDGERIKSAFCWQSTTETEVVINAKIFVDCSGDGLFAATSGAEYRTGREGKAEFGEKYAPDELDGWMMGESIMMITKDMGRPVPFYPPSYTKKFDASKAVDRKIKNLKEGFWWVELGSPKDIIADREKNRHDLMAYFYGVWDYVKNSGEY
;
A
#
# COMPACT_ATOMS: atom_id res chain seq x y z
N MET A 1 16.21 27.98 43.82
CA MET A 1 16.56 28.13 42.39
C MET A 1 15.27 28.21 41.61
N ASN A 2 15.06 29.30 40.89
CA ASN A 2 13.75 29.62 40.29
C ASN A 2 13.54 28.73 39.05
N LYS A 3 12.40 28.03 38.93
CA LYS A 3 12.08 27.13 37.80
C LYS A 3 12.24 27.79 36.43
N SER A 4 12.00 29.08 36.35
CA SER A 4 12.20 29.89 35.14
C SER A 4 13.67 29.96 34.71
N LEU A 5 14.61 29.89 35.61
CA LEU A 5 16.05 29.94 35.32
C LEU A 5 16.54 28.62 34.70
N ILE A 6 15.94 27.50 35.11
CA ILE A 6 16.26 26.16 34.57
C ILE A 6 15.77 26.02 33.13
N TYR A 7 14.60 26.58 32.81
CA TYR A 7 14.09 26.59 31.42
C TYR A 7 14.93 27.48 30.48
N LEU A 8 15.39 28.63 30.96
CA LEU A 8 16.28 29.48 30.18
C LEU A 8 17.66 28.85 29.96
N LEU A 9 18.21 28.18 30.93
CA LEU A 9 19.48 27.43 30.75
C LEU A 9 19.32 26.24 29.80
N GLY A 10 18.18 25.54 29.85
CA GLY A 10 17.87 24.42 28.96
C GLY A 10 17.76 24.88 27.50
N ILE A 11 17.09 26.03 27.24
CA ILE A 11 16.97 26.60 25.91
C ILE A 11 18.31 27.12 25.41
N PHE A 12 19.12 27.74 26.28
CA PHE A 12 20.46 28.22 25.90
C PHE A 12 21.43 27.09 25.59
N LEU A 13 21.40 26.00 26.34
CA LEU A 13 22.18 24.79 26.08
C LEU A 13 21.74 24.11 24.78
N SER A 14 20.45 24.05 24.49
CA SER A 14 19.90 23.52 23.23
C SER A 14 20.36 24.38 22.03
N PHE A 15 20.37 25.70 22.15
CA PHE A 15 20.88 26.60 21.12
C PHE A 15 22.41 26.47 20.92
N ILE A 16 23.17 26.25 21.99
CA ILE A 16 24.63 26.05 21.89
C ILE A 16 24.93 24.71 21.20
N PHE A 17 24.18 23.64 21.50
CA PHE A 17 24.35 22.36 20.82
C PHE A 17 23.96 22.42 19.32
N ILE A 18 22.91 23.15 18.96
CA ILE A 18 22.51 23.37 17.57
C ILE A 18 23.58 24.17 16.81
N ASN A 19 24.15 25.20 17.45
CA ASN A 19 25.23 25.99 16.83
C ASN A 19 26.57 25.24 16.74
N GLN A 20 26.90 24.38 17.73
CA GLN A 20 28.09 23.53 17.63
C GLN A 20 27.95 22.42 16.59
N ALA A 21 26.74 21.86 16.42
CA ALA A 21 26.50 20.92 15.33
C ALA A 21 26.66 21.58 13.93
N ARG A 22 26.37 22.89 13.83
CA ARG A 22 26.59 23.68 12.60
C ARG A 22 28.08 24.02 12.35
N ALA A 23 28.90 24.02 13.38
CA ALA A 23 30.32 24.44 13.29
C ALA A 23 31.30 23.28 13.00
N VAL A 24 30.83 22.04 12.92
CA VAL A 24 31.67 20.94 12.44
C VAL A 24 31.85 21.13 10.94
N SER A 25 32.99 21.72 10.57
CA SER A 25 33.35 21.89 9.17
C SER A 25 33.39 20.51 8.49
N ASP A 26 32.72 20.43 7.39
CA ASP A 26 32.47 19.19 6.66
C ASP A 26 33.67 18.70 5.85
N SER A 27 34.85 19.20 6.18
CA SER A 27 36.11 18.90 5.46
C SER A 27 36.52 17.41 5.48
N THR A 28 35.85 16.60 6.31
CA THR A 28 36.07 15.14 6.42
C THR A 28 34.99 14.29 5.81
N ARG A 29 33.91 14.88 5.28
CA ARG A 29 32.80 14.15 4.71
C ARG A 29 32.98 13.93 3.22
N VAL A 30 32.92 12.67 2.84
CA VAL A 30 33.11 12.23 1.44
C VAL A 30 31.92 12.58 0.54
N HIS A 31 30.74 12.86 1.12
CA HIS A 31 29.53 13.11 0.35
C HIS A 31 28.78 14.35 0.82
N LYS A 32 28.49 15.27 -0.10
CA LYS A 32 27.76 16.53 0.15
C LYS A 32 26.37 16.34 0.79
N TRP A 33 25.71 15.22 0.57
CA TRP A 33 24.39 14.95 1.10
C TRP A 33 24.36 14.68 2.63
N TYR A 34 25.51 14.50 3.28
CA TYR A 34 25.62 14.51 4.73
C TYR A 34 25.62 15.92 5.32
N CYS A 35 25.79 16.93 4.50
CA CYS A 35 25.67 18.30 4.91
C CYS A 35 24.20 18.65 5.00
N LEU A 36 23.65 18.67 6.20
CA LEU A 36 22.38 19.35 6.44
C LEU A 36 22.58 20.81 6.06
N GLY A 37 21.78 21.30 5.12
CA GLY A 37 21.95 22.58 4.50
C GLY A 37 22.19 23.74 5.48
N THR A 38 22.81 24.77 5.00
CA THR A 38 23.17 26.01 5.74
C THR A 38 21.99 26.93 5.98
N GLY A 39 20.74 26.47 5.80
CA GLY A 39 19.55 27.32 5.85
C GLY A 39 19.28 28.07 4.56
N SER A 40 19.96 27.76 3.45
CA SER A 40 19.56 28.15 2.12
C SER A 40 18.33 27.36 1.68
N SER A 41 17.54 27.95 0.77
CA SER A 41 16.40 27.23 0.14
C SER A 41 16.84 26.11 -0.81
N GLU A 42 18.14 25.90 -0.98
CA GLU A 42 18.68 24.83 -1.80
C GLU A 42 18.60 23.51 -1.06
N ILE A 43 17.76 22.63 -1.54
CA ILE A 43 17.74 21.24 -1.14
C ILE A 43 19.03 20.60 -1.66
N PRO A 44 19.80 19.86 -0.82
CA PRO A 44 20.92 19.10 -1.30
C PRO A 44 20.49 18.26 -2.50
N GLU A 45 21.31 18.26 -3.55
CA GLU A 45 21.02 17.56 -4.79
C GLU A 45 20.88 16.06 -4.54
N ARG A 46 19.66 15.66 -4.19
CA ARG A 46 19.27 14.27 -3.95
C ARG A 46 18.46 13.78 -5.14
N SER A 47 19.15 13.61 -6.26
CA SER A 47 18.54 13.08 -7.46
C SER A 47 19.37 11.93 -8.02
N LYS A 48 18.72 10.96 -8.63
CA LYS A 48 19.37 9.89 -9.36
C LYS A 48 18.57 9.50 -10.59
N THR A 49 19.31 9.12 -11.64
CA THR A 49 18.72 8.53 -12.85
C THR A 49 18.97 7.03 -12.87
N VAL A 50 17.96 6.27 -13.19
CA VAL A 50 18.01 4.81 -13.35
C VAL A 50 17.58 4.48 -14.77
N ASN A 51 18.34 3.64 -15.46
CA ASN A 51 17.99 3.17 -16.80
C ASN A 51 17.68 1.67 -16.74
N CYS A 52 16.69 1.24 -17.51
CA CYS A 52 16.29 -0.16 -17.62
C CYS A 52 15.57 -0.45 -18.97
N ASP A 53 15.30 -1.71 -19.24
CA ASP A 53 14.44 -2.09 -20.35
C ASP A 53 12.96 -1.95 -19.98
N VAL A 54 12.60 -2.43 -18.80
CA VAL A 54 11.22 -2.44 -18.31
C VAL A 54 11.15 -1.82 -16.91
N ALA A 55 10.32 -0.80 -16.75
CA ALA A 55 9.96 -0.23 -15.45
C ALA A 55 8.56 -0.70 -15.04
N VAL A 56 8.46 -1.40 -13.92
CA VAL A 56 7.19 -1.85 -13.35
C VAL A 56 6.86 -0.97 -12.14
N ILE A 57 5.70 -0.30 -12.22
CA ILE A 57 5.23 0.67 -11.24
C ILE A 57 4.21 0.00 -10.33
N GLY A 58 4.59 -0.20 -9.07
CA GLY A 58 3.78 -0.92 -8.08
C GLY A 58 4.14 -2.39 -7.98
N ALA A 59 4.36 -2.87 -6.76
CA ALA A 59 4.78 -4.23 -6.45
C ALA A 59 3.69 -5.00 -5.68
N GLY A 60 2.43 -4.83 -6.10
CA GLY A 60 1.37 -5.78 -5.80
C GLY A 60 1.61 -7.11 -6.51
N MET A 61 0.71 -8.09 -6.36
CA MET A 61 0.88 -9.42 -6.96
C MET A 61 1.03 -9.36 -8.49
N SER A 62 0.34 -8.44 -9.17
CA SER A 62 0.48 -8.21 -10.60
C SER A 62 1.87 -7.68 -10.98
N GLY A 63 2.36 -6.67 -10.23
CA GLY A 63 3.67 -6.07 -10.50
C GLY A 63 4.83 -7.02 -10.21
N ILE A 64 4.76 -7.80 -9.15
CA ILE A 64 5.73 -8.87 -8.87
C ILE A 64 5.77 -9.85 -10.04
N SER A 65 4.61 -10.32 -10.48
CA SER A 65 4.51 -11.30 -11.57
C SER A 65 5.04 -10.73 -12.90
N ALA A 66 4.68 -9.48 -13.22
CA ALA A 66 5.16 -8.81 -14.43
C ALA A 66 6.68 -8.61 -14.41
N ALA A 67 7.23 -8.12 -13.28
CA ALA A 67 8.65 -7.87 -13.14
C ALA A 67 9.49 -9.15 -13.21
N VAL A 68 9.05 -10.20 -12.52
CA VAL A 68 9.74 -11.51 -12.53
C VAL A 68 9.66 -12.14 -13.93
N ALA A 69 8.50 -12.08 -14.58
CA ALA A 69 8.35 -12.61 -15.93
C ALA A 69 9.29 -11.89 -16.92
N ALA A 70 9.36 -10.56 -16.89
CA ALA A 70 10.23 -9.77 -17.75
C ALA A 70 11.72 -10.08 -17.47
N ALA A 71 12.12 -10.13 -16.20
CA ALA A 71 13.50 -10.45 -15.81
C ALA A 71 13.92 -11.86 -16.27
N ARG A 72 13.05 -12.85 -16.15
CA ARG A 72 13.30 -14.23 -16.64
C ARG A 72 13.42 -14.33 -18.15
N GLN A 73 12.85 -13.38 -18.88
CA GLN A 73 13.04 -13.26 -20.33
C GLN A 73 14.31 -12.48 -20.72
N GLY A 74 15.12 -12.08 -19.73
CA GLY A 74 16.40 -11.43 -19.96
C GLY A 74 16.37 -9.91 -19.98
N ALA A 75 15.22 -9.28 -19.73
CA ALA A 75 15.12 -7.82 -19.63
C ALA A 75 15.80 -7.31 -18.35
N ASP A 76 16.44 -6.13 -18.42
CA ASP A 76 16.86 -5.36 -17.25
C ASP A 76 15.61 -4.65 -16.68
N VAL A 77 15.20 -5.05 -15.49
CA VAL A 77 13.92 -4.64 -14.90
C VAL A 77 14.15 -3.79 -13.65
N VAL A 78 13.38 -2.72 -13.52
CA VAL A 78 13.21 -1.97 -12.27
C VAL A 78 11.78 -2.13 -11.79
N LEU A 79 11.62 -2.65 -10.58
CA LEU A 79 10.33 -2.72 -9.88
C LEU A 79 10.33 -1.69 -8.75
N ILE A 80 9.41 -0.75 -8.80
CA ILE A 80 9.23 0.24 -7.74
C ILE A 80 7.97 -0.05 -6.94
N ASN A 81 8.00 0.30 -5.66
CA ASN A 81 6.85 0.22 -4.77
C ASN A 81 6.83 1.40 -3.82
N ASP A 82 5.69 2.05 -3.67
CA ASP A 82 5.48 3.17 -2.75
C ASP A 82 5.48 2.77 -1.28
N ARG A 83 5.37 1.46 -1.01
CA ARG A 83 5.31 0.87 0.34
C ARG A 83 6.61 0.15 0.70
N PRO A 84 6.84 -0.08 2.02
CA PRO A 84 8.04 -0.79 2.50
C PRO A 84 7.99 -2.31 2.28
N VAL A 85 6.81 -2.87 2.00
CA VAL A 85 6.60 -4.31 1.79
C VAL A 85 5.96 -4.58 0.44
N LEU A 86 6.20 -5.76 -0.11
CA LEU A 86 5.64 -6.23 -1.37
C LEU A 86 4.27 -6.87 -1.17
N GLY A 87 3.53 -7.07 -2.26
CA GLY A 87 2.27 -7.82 -2.26
C GLY A 87 1.00 -6.97 -2.39
N GLY A 88 1.09 -5.63 -2.21
CA GLY A 88 -0.07 -4.75 -2.28
C GLY A 88 -1.15 -5.16 -1.28
N ASN A 89 -2.37 -5.42 -1.75
CA ASN A 89 -3.46 -5.88 -0.88
C ASN A 89 -3.18 -7.22 -0.19
N ALA A 90 -2.31 -8.07 -0.74
CA ALA A 90 -1.91 -9.33 -0.11
C ALA A 90 -0.78 -9.18 0.92
N SER A 91 -0.18 -8.01 1.07
CA SER A 91 0.88 -7.74 2.05
C SER A 91 0.39 -7.83 3.49
N SER A 92 1.34 -7.83 4.43
CA SER A 92 1.03 -7.75 5.86
C SER A 92 0.30 -6.48 6.26
N GLU A 93 0.37 -5.42 5.46
CA GLU A 93 -0.31 -4.15 5.73
C GLU A 93 -1.82 -4.25 5.54
N ILE A 94 -2.29 -4.98 4.50
CA ILE A 94 -3.71 -5.04 4.14
C ILE A 94 -4.31 -6.42 4.44
N ARG A 95 -3.53 -7.50 4.26
CA ARG A 95 -3.86 -8.88 4.62
C ARG A 95 -5.02 -9.51 3.87
N VAL A 96 -5.24 -9.09 2.63
CA VAL A 96 -6.19 -9.79 1.75
C VAL A 96 -5.56 -11.09 1.27
N THR A 97 -6.20 -12.20 1.54
CA THR A 97 -5.73 -13.51 1.10
C THR A 97 -5.72 -13.59 -0.43
N VAL A 98 -4.66 -14.17 -0.99
CA VAL A 98 -4.62 -14.48 -2.42
C VAL A 98 -5.60 -15.62 -2.68
N ASN A 99 -6.77 -15.26 -3.19
CA ASN A 99 -7.75 -16.21 -3.71
C ASN A 99 -7.70 -16.15 -5.24
N GLY A 100 -8.08 -17.18 -5.90
CA GLY A 100 -8.13 -17.22 -7.36
C GLY A 100 -9.17 -18.23 -7.80
N VAL A 101 -8.78 -19.09 -8.72
CA VAL A 101 -9.62 -20.18 -9.24
C VAL A 101 -10.06 -21.17 -8.16
N GLN A 102 -9.46 -21.09 -6.98
CA GLN A 102 -9.75 -22.01 -5.87
C GLN A 102 -11.23 -21.92 -5.46
N THR A 103 -12.02 -22.89 -5.85
CA THR A 103 -13.38 -23.03 -5.34
C THR A 103 -13.35 -23.66 -3.95
N LEU A 104 -13.74 -22.91 -2.94
CA LEU A 104 -13.87 -23.36 -1.54
C LEU A 104 -14.78 -24.63 -1.38
N LYS A 105 -15.49 -25.01 -2.43
CA LYS A 105 -16.38 -26.17 -2.49
C LYS A 105 -15.89 -27.29 -3.40
N ALA A 106 -14.75 -27.13 -4.08
CA ALA A 106 -14.25 -28.17 -4.95
C ALA A 106 -13.82 -29.38 -4.10
N LYS A 107 -14.47 -30.50 -4.34
CA LYS A 107 -14.04 -31.80 -3.84
C LYS A 107 -12.71 -32.24 -4.47
N ASN A 108 -12.23 -31.47 -5.43
CA ASN A 108 -11.01 -31.75 -6.20
C ASN A 108 -10.02 -30.58 -6.01
N PRO A 109 -8.87 -30.80 -5.38
CA PRO A 109 -7.87 -29.76 -5.11
C PRO A 109 -7.09 -29.31 -6.37
N VAL A 110 -7.57 -29.65 -7.55
CA VAL A 110 -6.86 -29.42 -8.83
C VAL A 110 -7.10 -28.01 -9.39
N GLU A 111 -8.18 -27.35 -8.98
CA GLU A 111 -8.48 -25.99 -9.41
C GLU A 111 -7.64 -24.98 -8.61
N ARG A 112 -6.57 -24.49 -9.20
CA ARG A 112 -5.68 -23.50 -8.60
C ARG A 112 -5.05 -22.61 -9.67
N GLU A 113 -4.54 -21.48 -9.27
CA GLU A 113 -3.70 -20.65 -10.11
C GLU A 113 -2.41 -21.40 -10.48
N THR A 114 -1.84 -21.02 -11.63
CA THR A 114 -0.60 -21.58 -12.16
C THR A 114 0.45 -20.47 -12.34
N GLY A 115 1.64 -20.84 -12.80
CA GLY A 115 2.73 -19.92 -13.10
C GLY A 115 3.35 -19.28 -11.87
N ILE A 116 3.72 -18.01 -11.97
CA ILE A 116 4.45 -17.27 -10.94
C ILE A 116 3.68 -17.23 -9.61
N ILE A 117 2.38 -17.07 -9.65
CA ILE A 117 1.54 -17.08 -8.44
C ILE A 117 1.60 -18.43 -7.75
N GLU A 118 1.53 -19.54 -8.48
CA GLU A 118 1.66 -20.87 -7.91
C GLU A 118 3.04 -21.07 -7.26
N GLU A 119 4.10 -20.65 -7.91
CA GLU A 119 5.46 -20.73 -7.37
C GLU A 119 5.56 -20.01 -6.02
N ILE A 120 5.07 -18.77 -5.94
CA ILE A 120 5.06 -17.98 -4.71
C ILE A 120 4.25 -18.68 -3.60
N LEU A 121 3.06 -19.18 -3.92
CA LEU A 121 2.19 -19.86 -2.95
C LEU A 121 2.81 -21.16 -2.44
N LEU A 122 3.50 -21.92 -3.30
CA LEU A 122 4.21 -23.13 -2.92
C LEU A 122 5.40 -22.83 -2.01
N GLU A 123 6.15 -21.77 -2.30
CA GLU A 123 7.23 -21.32 -1.42
C GLU A 123 6.71 -20.83 -0.07
N ASN A 124 5.62 -20.06 -0.08
CA ASN A 124 4.98 -19.65 1.16
C ASN A 124 4.55 -20.87 1.99
N LYS A 125 3.92 -21.87 1.37
CA LYS A 125 3.51 -23.09 2.07
C LYS A 125 4.70 -23.83 2.68
N LYS A 126 5.85 -23.83 2.01
CA LYS A 126 7.09 -24.47 2.48
C LYS A 126 7.75 -23.71 3.62
N TYR A 127 7.89 -22.40 3.50
CA TYR A 127 8.69 -21.59 4.42
C TYR A 127 7.88 -20.88 5.50
N ASN A 128 6.55 -20.89 5.38
CA ASN A 128 5.63 -20.21 6.28
C ASN A 128 4.51 -21.15 6.79
N PRO A 129 4.85 -22.31 7.38
CA PRO A 129 3.84 -23.27 7.84
C PRO A 129 2.95 -22.73 8.96
N GLN A 130 3.37 -21.69 9.65
CA GLN A 130 2.60 -20.97 10.68
C GLN A 130 1.69 -19.87 10.13
N GLU A 131 1.65 -19.67 8.81
CA GLU A 131 0.82 -18.68 8.12
C GLU A 131 1.00 -17.24 8.66
N SER A 132 2.25 -16.88 8.98
CA SER A 132 2.62 -15.56 9.50
C SER A 132 2.76 -14.54 8.37
N TYR A 133 2.10 -13.40 8.48
CA TYR A 133 2.21 -12.32 7.49
C TYR A 133 3.63 -11.74 7.37
N PRO A 134 4.41 -11.52 8.44
CA PRO A 134 5.80 -11.11 8.30
C PRO A 134 6.66 -12.11 7.51
N ILE A 135 6.40 -13.40 7.64
CA ILE A 135 7.11 -14.41 6.84
C ILE A 135 6.62 -14.40 5.39
N TRP A 136 5.32 -14.17 5.16
CA TRP A 136 4.79 -13.97 3.82
C TRP A 136 5.46 -12.80 3.10
N ASP A 137 5.59 -11.64 3.74
CA ASP A 137 6.31 -10.49 3.19
C ASP A 137 7.77 -10.86 2.85
N HIS A 138 8.43 -11.64 3.72
CA HIS A 138 9.79 -12.11 3.47
C HIS A 138 9.85 -13.06 2.26
N VAL A 139 8.90 -13.97 2.10
CA VAL A 139 8.82 -14.86 0.93
C VAL A 139 8.70 -14.05 -0.35
N LEU A 140 7.83 -13.03 -0.38
CA LEU A 140 7.69 -12.14 -1.54
C LEU A 140 8.98 -11.38 -1.83
N TYR A 141 9.62 -10.85 -0.77
CA TYR A 141 10.88 -10.11 -0.91
C TYR A 141 11.97 -11.00 -1.48
N ASP A 142 12.19 -12.18 -0.90
CA ASP A 142 13.19 -13.13 -1.38
C ASP A 142 12.91 -13.55 -2.83
N TYR A 143 11.64 -13.82 -3.17
CA TYR A 143 11.24 -14.21 -4.51
C TYR A 143 11.61 -13.15 -5.57
N VAL A 144 11.51 -11.88 -5.23
CA VAL A 144 11.85 -10.76 -6.10
C VAL A 144 13.36 -10.52 -6.17
N VAL A 145 14.02 -10.40 -5.02
CA VAL A 145 15.43 -9.95 -4.98
C VAL A 145 16.42 -11.00 -5.51
N ARG A 146 16.03 -12.26 -5.54
CA ARG A 146 16.86 -13.32 -6.14
C ARG A 146 16.84 -13.36 -7.67
N GLN A 147 15.97 -12.56 -8.33
CA GLN A 147 15.98 -12.46 -9.79
C GLN A 147 17.18 -11.62 -10.26
N PRO A 148 18.12 -12.18 -11.06
CA PRO A 148 19.40 -11.50 -11.33
C PRO A 148 19.27 -10.18 -12.11
N ASN A 149 18.25 -10.05 -12.94
CA ASN A 149 18.04 -8.86 -13.79
C ASN A 149 16.95 -7.92 -13.24
N LEU A 150 16.61 -8.05 -11.94
CA LEU A 150 15.54 -7.27 -11.33
C LEU A 150 16.09 -6.44 -10.17
N ARG A 151 15.94 -5.12 -10.27
CA ARG A 151 16.26 -4.16 -9.23
C ARG A 151 14.99 -3.71 -8.54
N LEU A 152 14.90 -3.94 -7.24
CA LEU A 152 13.78 -3.52 -6.40
C LEU A 152 14.07 -2.16 -5.74
N MET A 153 13.10 -1.25 -5.80
CA MET A 153 13.15 0.04 -5.12
C MET A 153 11.88 0.23 -4.30
N LEU A 154 11.98 -0.02 -3.00
CA LEU A 154 10.91 0.20 -2.03
C LEU A 154 10.79 1.68 -1.64
N ASN A 155 9.65 2.05 -1.05
CA ASN A 155 9.33 3.43 -0.63
C ASN A 155 9.54 4.44 -1.76
N THR A 156 9.30 4.01 -2.99
CA THR A 156 9.52 4.77 -4.21
C THR A 156 8.21 4.88 -4.97
N GLN A 157 7.61 6.07 -4.94
CA GLN A 157 6.34 6.35 -5.59
C GLN A 157 6.56 7.02 -6.95
N ALA A 158 5.94 6.51 -8.00
CA ALA A 158 5.84 7.22 -9.26
C ALA A 158 4.84 8.38 -9.10
N ILE A 159 5.32 9.60 -9.29
CA ILE A 159 4.52 10.82 -9.16
C ILE A 159 3.84 11.16 -10.49
N LYS A 160 4.57 11.02 -11.59
CA LYS A 160 4.06 11.32 -12.93
C LYS A 160 4.90 10.68 -14.03
N ALA A 161 4.28 10.51 -15.19
CA ALA A 161 4.96 10.20 -16.43
C ALA A 161 5.57 11.47 -17.04
N ILE A 162 6.79 11.35 -17.58
CA ILE A 162 7.44 12.38 -18.40
C ILE A 162 7.30 11.92 -19.84
N MET A 163 6.59 12.71 -20.65
CA MET A 163 6.26 12.37 -22.02
C MET A 163 7.26 12.95 -23.02
N ASP A 164 7.42 12.27 -24.15
CA ASP A 164 8.07 12.75 -25.36
C ASP A 164 7.11 12.47 -26.54
N GLY A 165 6.30 13.49 -26.86
CA GLY A 165 5.14 13.32 -27.73
C GLY A 165 4.14 12.35 -27.11
N GLU A 166 3.78 11.30 -27.83
CA GLU A 166 2.85 10.25 -27.38
C GLU A 166 3.53 9.08 -26.62
N ARG A 167 4.84 9.16 -26.40
CA ARG A 167 5.59 8.10 -25.75
C ARG A 167 6.00 8.52 -24.34
N ILE A 168 5.92 7.60 -23.41
CA ILE A 168 6.48 7.81 -22.06
C ILE A 168 8.00 7.71 -22.21
N LYS A 169 8.70 8.80 -21.85
CA LYS A 169 10.16 8.87 -21.84
C LYS A 169 10.71 8.35 -20.52
N SER A 170 10.11 8.78 -19.42
CA SER A 170 10.58 8.39 -18.08
C SER A 170 9.46 8.50 -17.03
N ALA A 171 9.67 7.83 -15.90
CA ALA A 171 8.87 8.02 -14.70
C ALA A 171 9.62 8.96 -13.74
N PHE A 172 8.96 10.00 -13.27
CA PHE A 172 9.41 10.84 -12.16
C PHE A 172 8.88 10.26 -10.86
N CYS A 173 9.79 9.93 -9.96
CA CYS A 173 9.49 9.24 -8.73
C CYS A 173 10.11 9.96 -7.53
N TRP A 174 9.51 9.74 -6.35
CA TRP A 174 10.03 10.17 -5.07
C TRP A 174 10.28 8.95 -4.18
N GLN A 175 11.52 8.80 -3.69
CA GLN A 175 11.87 7.79 -2.70
C GLN A 175 11.89 8.42 -1.32
N SER A 176 10.86 8.14 -0.51
CA SER A 176 10.60 8.84 0.74
C SER A 176 11.65 8.58 1.82
N THR A 177 12.20 7.36 1.90
CA THR A 177 13.19 6.98 2.94
C THR A 177 14.55 7.61 2.75
N THR A 178 14.91 7.97 1.53
CA THR A 178 16.18 8.62 1.19
C THR A 178 16.00 10.08 0.79
N GLU A 179 14.71 10.55 0.76
CA GLU A 179 14.35 11.90 0.32
C GLU A 179 14.97 12.25 -1.04
N THR A 180 14.88 11.30 -1.98
CA THR A 180 15.56 11.37 -3.28
C THR A 180 14.57 11.42 -4.43
N GLU A 181 14.75 12.34 -5.34
CA GLU A 181 14.09 12.32 -6.64
C GLU A 181 14.72 11.24 -7.52
N VAL A 182 13.89 10.41 -8.12
CA VAL A 182 14.33 9.31 -8.98
C VAL A 182 13.69 9.45 -10.34
N VAL A 183 14.49 9.55 -11.37
CA VAL A 183 14.06 9.51 -12.77
C VAL A 183 14.38 8.14 -13.34
N ILE A 184 13.34 7.39 -13.73
CA ILE A 184 13.51 6.07 -14.32
C ILE A 184 13.25 6.17 -15.82
N ASN A 185 14.28 5.94 -16.61
CA ASN A 185 14.20 5.84 -18.05
C ASN A 185 14.02 4.36 -18.43
N ALA A 186 12.98 4.05 -19.18
CA ALA A 186 12.72 2.69 -19.64
C ALA A 186 12.22 2.67 -21.09
N LYS A 187 12.35 1.52 -21.75
CA LYS A 187 11.76 1.29 -23.06
C LYS A 187 10.28 0.99 -22.96
N ILE A 188 9.88 0.31 -21.86
CA ILE A 188 8.50 -0.12 -21.59
C ILE A 188 8.20 0.23 -20.13
N PHE A 189 7.00 0.74 -19.89
CA PHE A 189 6.45 0.98 -18.57
C PHE A 189 5.21 0.11 -18.37
N VAL A 190 5.11 -0.52 -17.19
CA VAL A 190 3.96 -1.36 -16.81
C VAL A 190 3.37 -0.76 -15.54
N ASP A 191 2.15 -0.23 -15.63
CA ASP A 191 1.44 0.32 -14.47
C ASP A 191 0.71 -0.80 -13.72
N CYS A 192 1.20 -1.12 -12.53
CA CYS A 192 0.63 -2.03 -11.56
C CYS A 192 0.38 -1.34 -10.22
N SER A 193 0.23 -0.01 -10.23
CA SER A 193 0.13 0.83 -9.02
C SER A 193 -1.18 0.67 -8.24
N GLY A 194 -2.16 -0.04 -8.79
CA GLY A 194 -3.48 -0.25 -8.21
C GLY A 194 -4.51 0.79 -8.65
N ASP A 195 -4.22 2.06 -8.43
CA ASP A 195 -5.14 3.15 -8.79
C ASP A 195 -4.84 3.79 -10.17
N GLY A 196 -3.78 3.36 -10.86
CA GLY A 196 -3.47 3.79 -12.24
C GLY A 196 -2.97 5.23 -12.36
N LEU A 197 -2.43 5.82 -11.29
CA LEU A 197 -1.94 7.21 -11.30
C LEU A 197 -0.91 7.46 -12.41
N PHE A 198 0.00 6.53 -12.62
CA PHE A 198 1.05 6.69 -13.61
C PHE A 198 0.48 6.70 -15.03
N ALA A 199 -0.43 5.78 -15.33
CA ALA A 199 -1.14 5.75 -16.61
C ALA A 199 -1.98 7.02 -16.83
N ALA A 200 -2.71 7.47 -15.80
CA ALA A 200 -3.49 8.71 -15.90
C ALA A 200 -2.59 9.93 -16.19
N THR A 201 -1.43 10.03 -15.54
CA THR A 201 -0.49 11.15 -15.77
C THR A 201 0.23 11.07 -17.13
N SER A 202 0.19 9.94 -17.81
CA SER A 202 0.68 9.80 -19.18
C SER A 202 -0.33 10.26 -20.25
N GLY A 203 -1.55 10.59 -19.85
CA GLY A 203 -2.63 10.95 -20.77
C GLY A 203 -3.36 9.73 -21.35
N ALA A 204 -3.15 8.53 -20.81
CA ALA A 204 -3.92 7.36 -21.21
C ALA A 204 -5.40 7.52 -20.87
N GLU A 205 -6.28 7.07 -21.74
CA GLU A 205 -7.71 7.04 -21.46
C GLU A 205 -8.03 6.05 -20.34
N TYR A 206 -8.89 6.45 -19.42
CA TYR A 206 -9.37 5.58 -18.35
C TYR A 206 -10.82 5.88 -17.99
N ARG A 207 -11.45 4.94 -17.31
CA ARG A 207 -12.80 5.09 -16.79
C ARG A 207 -12.83 4.75 -15.30
N THR A 208 -13.81 5.32 -14.60
CA THR A 208 -14.15 4.99 -13.22
C THR A 208 -15.63 4.66 -13.13
N GLY A 209 -16.02 3.85 -12.14
CA GLY A 209 -17.40 3.39 -11.99
C GLY A 209 -17.70 2.15 -12.82
N ARG A 210 -18.98 1.93 -13.10
CA ARG A 210 -19.46 0.78 -13.86
C ARG A 210 -20.03 1.22 -15.20
N GLU A 211 -19.74 0.46 -16.25
CA GLU A 211 -20.37 0.63 -17.56
C GLU A 211 -21.80 0.14 -17.56
N GLY A 212 -22.60 0.72 -18.44
CA GLY A 212 -24.00 0.33 -18.63
C GLY A 212 -24.11 -0.97 -19.42
N LYS A 213 -25.18 -1.71 -19.18
CA LYS A 213 -25.46 -3.01 -19.80
C LYS A 213 -25.45 -3.00 -21.32
N ALA A 214 -25.88 -1.87 -21.92
CA ALA A 214 -25.92 -1.73 -23.38
C ALA A 214 -24.55 -1.78 -24.04
N GLU A 215 -23.46 -1.49 -23.29
CA GLU A 215 -22.12 -1.39 -23.88
C GLU A 215 -21.52 -2.78 -24.20
N PHE A 216 -21.62 -3.73 -23.26
CA PHE A 216 -21.03 -5.08 -23.40
C PHE A 216 -22.04 -6.22 -23.25
N GLY A 217 -23.31 -5.94 -22.99
CA GLY A 217 -24.36 -6.94 -22.81
C GLY A 217 -24.24 -7.80 -21.55
N GLU A 218 -23.52 -7.34 -20.53
CA GLU A 218 -23.29 -8.10 -19.33
C GLU A 218 -24.54 -8.23 -18.46
N LYS A 219 -24.82 -9.45 -18.01
CA LYS A 219 -26.04 -9.79 -17.28
C LYS A 219 -26.25 -8.98 -16.02
N TYR A 220 -25.17 -8.67 -15.31
CA TYR A 220 -25.20 -8.02 -13.99
C TYR A 220 -24.76 -6.55 -14.03
N ALA A 221 -24.48 -6.01 -15.20
CA ALA A 221 -24.21 -4.58 -15.35
C ALA A 221 -25.49 -3.77 -15.02
N PRO A 222 -25.34 -2.55 -14.50
CA PRO A 222 -26.46 -1.63 -14.33
C PRO A 222 -27.07 -1.27 -15.71
N ASP A 223 -28.32 -0.86 -15.75
CA ASP A 223 -28.96 -0.48 -17.01
C ASP A 223 -28.25 0.74 -17.64
N GLU A 224 -27.86 1.71 -16.83
CA GLU A 224 -27.10 2.90 -17.20
C GLU A 224 -25.75 2.90 -16.50
N LEU A 225 -24.75 3.55 -17.11
CA LEU A 225 -23.43 3.76 -16.47
C LEU A 225 -23.59 4.55 -15.16
N ASP A 226 -22.77 4.23 -14.17
CA ASP A 226 -22.78 4.92 -12.88
C ASP A 226 -21.39 5.10 -12.29
N GLY A 227 -21.28 5.90 -11.22
CA GLY A 227 -20.04 6.17 -10.51
C GLY A 227 -19.70 5.19 -9.39
N TRP A 228 -20.33 4.01 -9.34
CA TRP A 228 -20.05 3.05 -8.28
C TRP A 228 -18.66 2.45 -8.42
N MET A 229 -17.87 2.55 -7.35
CA MET A 229 -16.55 1.95 -7.22
C MET A 229 -16.54 0.91 -6.10
N MET A 230 -15.49 0.10 -6.03
CA MET A 230 -15.25 -0.77 -4.89
C MET A 230 -15.02 0.08 -3.65
N GLY A 231 -15.78 -0.18 -2.58
CA GLY A 231 -15.61 0.51 -1.31
C GLY A 231 -14.28 0.18 -0.64
N GLU A 232 -13.91 1.00 0.30
CA GLU A 232 -12.79 0.77 1.20
C GLU A 232 -13.27 0.01 2.44
N SER A 233 -12.55 -1.02 2.84
CA SER A 233 -12.92 -1.91 3.95
C SER A 233 -11.87 -1.90 5.05
N ILE A 234 -12.32 -2.16 6.28
CA ILE A 234 -11.44 -2.45 7.41
C ILE A 234 -11.77 -3.84 7.96
N MET A 235 -10.72 -4.63 8.22
CA MET A 235 -10.89 -5.99 8.73
C MET A 235 -10.80 -6.02 10.25
N MET A 236 -11.75 -6.72 10.88
CA MET A 236 -11.76 -7.01 12.30
C MET A 236 -11.38 -8.47 12.54
N ILE A 237 -10.28 -8.70 13.23
CA ILE A 237 -9.84 -10.04 13.68
C ILE A 237 -9.83 -10.04 15.19
N THR A 238 -10.45 -11.04 15.80
CA THR A 238 -10.57 -11.12 17.25
C THR A 238 -9.99 -12.43 17.80
N LYS A 239 -9.69 -12.41 19.10
CA LYS A 239 -9.27 -13.59 19.84
C LYS A 239 -10.17 -13.79 21.04
N ASP A 240 -10.63 -15.03 21.23
CA ASP A 240 -11.27 -15.43 22.47
C ASP A 240 -10.24 -15.50 23.60
N MET A 241 -10.46 -14.73 24.66
CA MET A 241 -9.57 -14.66 25.82
C MET A 241 -9.97 -15.65 26.93
N GLY A 242 -11.04 -16.41 26.75
CA GLY A 242 -11.58 -17.33 27.78
C GLY A 242 -12.13 -16.63 29.02
N ARG A 243 -12.27 -15.30 29.01
CA ARG A 243 -12.83 -14.50 30.09
C ARG A 243 -13.41 -13.20 29.52
N PRO A 244 -14.37 -12.57 30.21
CA PRO A 244 -14.85 -11.24 29.85
C PRO A 244 -13.71 -10.22 29.84
N VAL A 245 -13.64 -9.44 28.78
CA VAL A 245 -12.69 -8.32 28.64
C VAL A 245 -13.53 -7.06 28.38
N PRO A 246 -13.60 -6.11 29.33
CA PRO A 246 -14.34 -4.87 29.13
C PRO A 246 -13.84 -4.11 27.89
N PHE A 247 -14.76 -3.41 27.23
CA PHE A 247 -14.44 -2.50 26.14
C PHE A 247 -15.16 -1.17 26.36
N TYR A 248 -14.42 -0.08 26.24
CA TYR A 248 -14.89 1.29 26.32
C TYR A 248 -14.60 1.96 24.98
N PRO A 249 -15.66 2.31 24.22
CA PRO A 249 -15.47 2.87 22.89
C PRO A 249 -14.78 4.25 22.95
N PRO A 250 -13.86 4.54 22.02
CA PRO A 250 -13.30 5.88 21.86
C PRO A 250 -14.40 6.94 21.62
N SER A 251 -14.11 8.19 21.99
CA SER A 251 -15.10 9.29 21.89
C SER A 251 -15.55 9.59 20.45
N TYR A 252 -14.75 9.25 19.44
CA TYR A 252 -15.09 9.44 18.03
C TYR A 252 -15.89 8.27 17.42
N THR A 253 -16.25 7.26 18.22
CA THR A 253 -16.99 6.09 17.77
C THR A 253 -18.37 6.48 17.23
N LYS A 254 -18.70 6.01 16.04
CA LYS A 254 -20.04 6.12 15.47
C LYS A 254 -20.90 4.94 15.90
N LYS A 255 -22.06 5.21 16.51
CA LYS A 255 -22.97 4.16 16.96
C LYS A 255 -23.40 3.28 15.80
N PHE A 256 -23.26 1.97 15.98
CA PHE A 256 -23.71 0.99 15.01
C PHE A 256 -25.24 0.81 15.07
N ASP A 257 -25.87 0.85 13.91
CA ASP A 257 -27.30 0.57 13.75
C ASP A 257 -27.49 -0.88 13.26
N ALA A 258 -27.82 -1.77 14.19
CA ALA A 258 -27.98 -3.20 13.92
C ALA A 258 -29.07 -3.49 12.87
N SER A 259 -30.08 -2.61 12.72
CA SER A 259 -31.14 -2.78 11.73
C SER A 259 -30.60 -2.76 10.28
N LYS A 260 -29.47 -2.12 10.06
CA LYS A 260 -28.80 -2.06 8.75
C LYS A 260 -27.93 -3.28 8.44
N ALA A 261 -27.71 -4.17 9.40
CA ALA A 261 -26.93 -5.39 9.24
C ALA A 261 -27.75 -6.61 8.83
N VAL A 262 -28.95 -6.42 8.33
CA VAL A 262 -29.90 -7.53 8.01
C VAL A 262 -29.30 -8.50 6.98
N ASP A 263 -28.62 -7.96 5.96
CA ASP A 263 -28.04 -8.76 4.87
C ASP A 263 -26.62 -9.26 5.16
N ARG A 264 -25.91 -8.61 6.07
CA ARG A 264 -24.50 -8.92 6.39
C ARG A 264 -24.33 -9.05 7.90
N LYS A 265 -24.74 -10.22 8.43
CA LYS A 265 -24.58 -10.52 9.86
C LYS A 265 -23.12 -10.45 10.28
N ILE A 266 -22.88 -9.88 11.47
CA ILE A 266 -21.57 -9.92 12.09
C ILE A 266 -21.26 -11.38 12.46
N LYS A 267 -20.24 -11.96 11.83
CA LYS A 267 -19.84 -13.37 12.01
C LYS A 267 -18.36 -13.52 11.64
N ASN A 268 -17.81 -14.70 11.90
CA ASN A 268 -16.41 -15.05 11.54
C ASN A 268 -15.38 -14.09 12.14
N LEU A 269 -15.64 -13.55 13.33
CA LEU A 269 -14.78 -12.57 13.98
C LEU A 269 -13.36 -13.10 14.25
N LYS A 270 -13.18 -14.42 14.41
CA LYS A 270 -11.86 -15.05 14.62
C LYS A 270 -11.05 -15.17 13.32
N GLU A 271 -11.75 -15.32 12.20
CA GLU A 271 -11.15 -15.52 10.87
C GLU A 271 -10.96 -14.21 10.11
N GLY A 272 -11.76 -13.20 10.44
CA GLY A 272 -11.76 -11.88 9.82
C GLY A 272 -13.14 -11.46 9.37
N PHE A 273 -13.64 -10.38 9.94
CA PHE A 273 -14.87 -9.71 9.53
C PHE A 273 -14.50 -8.40 8.84
N TRP A 274 -14.79 -8.27 7.53
CA TRP A 274 -14.40 -7.10 6.73
C TRP A 274 -15.57 -6.32 6.13
N TRP A 275 -16.80 -6.57 6.60
CA TRP A 275 -18.02 -5.93 6.08
C TRP A 275 -18.24 -4.51 6.64
N VAL A 276 -17.24 -3.91 7.29
CA VAL A 276 -17.21 -2.48 7.58
C VAL A 276 -16.59 -1.80 6.37
N GLU A 277 -17.44 -1.25 5.51
CA GLU A 277 -17.07 -0.77 4.18
C GLU A 277 -17.72 0.58 3.89
N LEU A 278 -16.98 1.48 3.29
CA LEU A 278 -17.40 2.82 2.88
C LEU A 278 -16.90 3.12 1.47
N GLY A 279 -17.49 4.12 0.84
CA GLY A 279 -16.91 4.75 -0.32
C GLY A 279 -17.72 4.67 -1.60
N SER A 280 -18.49 3.62 -1.82
CA SER A 280 -19.40 3.58 -2.97
C SER A 280 -20.66 4.40 -2.67
N PRO A 281 -21.09 5.31 -3.52
CA PRO A 281 -20.65 5.78 -4.83
C PRO A 281 -19.79 7.06 -4.81
N LYS A 282 -18.74 7.08 -4.05
CA LYS A 282 -17.85 8.24 -3.89
C LYS A 282 -16.55 8.02 -4.66
N ASP A 283 -15.80 9.10 -4.88
CA ASP A 283 -14.42 9.02 -5.33
C ASP A 283 -13.55 8.50 -4.17
N ILE A 284 -13.29 7.19 -4.17
CA ILE A 284 -12.51 6.52 -3.13
C ILE A 284 -11.05 6.95 -3.10
N ILE A 285 -10.52 7.53 -4.19
CA ILE A 285 -9.15 8.03 -4.24
C ILE A 285 -9.09 9.40 -3.56
N ALA A 286 -9.95 10.33 -3.97
CA ALA A 286 -9.98 11.68 -3.41
C ALA A 286 -10.40 11.70 -1.93
N ASP A 287 -11.36 10.84 -1.55
CA ASP A 287 -11.91 10.78 -0.19
C ASP A 287 -11.16 9.79 0.73
N ARG A 288 -10.07 9.16 0.28
CA ARG A 288 -9.38 8.05 0.99
C ARG A 288 -9.05 8.37 2.44
N GLU A 289 -8.43 9.50 2.71
CA GLU A 289 -8.06 9.86 4.09
C GLU A 289 -9.29 10.11 4.99
N LYS A 290 -10.32 10.71 4.44
CA LYS A 290 -11.60 10.90 5.13
C LYS A 290 -12.28 9.56 5.40
N ASN A 291 -12.34 8.68 4.39
CA ASN A 291 -12.94 7.36 4.51
C ASN A 291 -12.21 6.52 5.56
N ARG A 292 -10.87 6.59 5.62
CA ARG A 292 -10.07 5.91 6.64
C ARG A 292 -10.48 6.32 8.06
N HIS A 293 -10.66 7.61 8.32
CA HIS A 293 -11.12 8.11 9.63
C HIS A 293 -12.56 7.64 9.94
N ASP A 294 -13.44 7.72 8.95
CA ASP A 294 -14.82 7.27 9.09
C ASP A 294 -14.90 5.75 9.31
N LEU A 295 -14.10 4.95 8.59
CA LEU A 295 -14.02 3.49 8.79
C LEU A 295 -13.60 3.13 10.20
N MET A 296 -12.59 3.82 10.76
CA MET A 296 -12.17 3.59 12.16
C MET A 296 -13.31 3.88 13.13
N ALA A 297 -14.06 4.95 12.90
CA ALA A 297 -15.19 5.31 13.75
C ALA A 297 -16.32 4.26 13.69
N TYR A 298 -16.65 3.76 12.50
CA TYR A 298 -17.61 2.67 12.32
C TYR A 298 -17.09 1.32 12.83
N PHE A 299 -15.81 1.03 12.64
CA PHE A 299 -15.18 -0.18 13.18
C PHE A 299 -15.37 -0.29 14.68
N TYR A 300 -15.10 0.78 15.41
CA TYR A 300 -15.33 0.80 16.85
C TYR A 300 -16.81 0.76 17.22
N GLY A 301 -17.70 1.27 16.39
CA GLY A 301 -19.14 1.13 16.58
C GLY A 301 -19.63 -0.31 16.47
N VAL A 302 -19.15 -1.04 15.46
CA VAL A 302 -19.43 -2.47 15.32
C VAL A 302 -18.84 -3.27 16.49
N TRP A 303 -17.62 -2.94 16.88
CA TRP A 303 -16.96 -3.62 18.00
C TRP A 303 -17.64 -3.32 19.34
N ASP A 304 -18.11 -2.09 19.57
CA ASP A 304 -18.90 -1.72 20.74
C ASP A 304 -20.20 -2.52 20.80
N TYR A 305 -20.89 -2.65 19.67
CA TYR A 305 -22.08 -3.48 19.58
C TYR A 305 -21.78 -4.95 19.91
N VAL A 306 -20.75 -5.54 19.35
CA VAL A 306 -20.33 -6.92 19.67
C VAL A 306 -20.01 -7.08 21.16
N LYS A 307 -19.40 -6.09 21.77
CA LYS A 307 -18.94 -6.19 23.17
C LYS A 307 -19.99 -5.85 24.22
N ASN A 308 -20.89 -4.94 23.90
CA ASN A 308 -21.74 -4.29 24.91
C ASN A 308 -23.24 -4.44 24.65
N SER A 309 -23.69 -5.01 23.52
CA SER A 309 -25.14 -5.21 23.24
C SER A 309 -25.76 -6.38 24.03
N GLY A 310 -24.94 -7.36 24.40
CA GLY A 310 -25.42 -8.62 25.00
C GLY A 310 -25.90 -9.66 23.99
N GLU A 311 -25.72 -9.43 22.69
CA GLU A 311 -26.12 -10.34 21.62
C GLU A 311 -25.01 -11.33 21.19
N TYR A 312 -23.77 -11.13 21.65
CA TYR A 312 -22.59 -11.92 21.31
C TYR A 312 -21.87 -12.47 22.54
#